data_00b7dc29ebb31ce1f9c87cebce7d7993
#
_entry.id   00b7dc29ebb31ce1f9c87cebce7d7993
#
_cell.length_a   1.000
_cell.length_b   1.000
_cell.length_c   1.000
_cell.angle_alpha   90.00
_cell.angle_beta   90.00
_cell.angle_gamma   90.00
#
_symmetry.space_group_name_H-M   'P 1'
#
loop_
_entity.id
_entity.type
_entity.pdbx_description
1 polymer ?
#
loop_
_entity_poly.entity_id
_entity_poly.type
_entity_poly.pdbx_seq_one_letter_code
_entity_poly.pdbx_strand_id
1 'polypeptide(L)'
;MRFKLAEKVETMMRKLFLLLMVLAVWSAPVVASSYKDDCDSWKDQILYFVLIDRFFNADKSNDHEVDVADLEGFHGGDIAGVTEKLDYLDRLGVTGIWLSPFFKNRFERFFKQQPYHGYWPHDFWAVDERFGNMQQLLELRQQLASREKKLLLDMVVNHVGYDASFVEANPDWFNPAGEIKNWSDNAELYHKSIYGLPDFASHKSVVKTFFRLVARHWVEKIRPDGFRLDAVKHVPPEFWRDFNANAMRLGGKKFLLLGEFLNGDPAEVRKTWVEGGFNSLFDFPLYYTMKSVFAEGGDCRQLAARLYHDGKYPDAGLLATFLDNHDLDRFITSCGGDQRRYMLAMAFLMTVRGIPVLCYGNEVGLEGAHGKLPENRRSMVFDEENEMFDFTRNLIALRRSSEALRRGLHCHLFADETAFVFGRLTPDFLAVVAFNNSDAPRRIECDFPFETAGDKRIIAAWNSDNRAILRQGRFETFLPARSFAVYLPESAPGFYEKTFRHWQKRYHHEKAWGTKKVVLKLKIDYLPEKAKVFVTGSADELGSWNSDRSVPMLPVADDEYEVEVKLPLGKIFECKCFYRLDGNTVWMEGDNVIAEVRPTGSEYVHLTWKTME
;
A
#
# COMPACT_ATOMS: atom_id res chain seq x y z
N MET A 1 6.85 -47.40 41.49
CA MET A 1 6.91 -46.15 42.23
C MET A 1 7.95 -45.15 41.72
N ARG A 2 9.16 -45.59 41.27
CA ARG A 2 10.20 -44.66 40.75
C ARG A 2 9.87 -44.06 39.38
N PHE A 3 9.12 -44.70 38.49
CA PHE A 3 8.77 -44.17 37.15
C PHE A 3 7.74 -43.00 37.24
N LYS A 4 6.74 -43.05 38.09
CA LYS A 4 5.75 -41.97 38.30
C LYS A 4 6.35 -40.73 38.96
N LEU A 5 7.48 -40.88 39.66
CA LEU A 5 8.18 -39.74 40.29
C LEU A 5 9.01 -38.99 39.27
N ALA A 6 9.66 -39.69 38.31
CA ALA A 6 10.44 -39.11 37.23
C ALA A 6 9.54 -38.30 36.27
N GLU A 7 8.38 -38.78 35.92
CA GLU A 7 7.40 -38.10 35.05
C GLU A 7 6.84 -36.82 35.71
N LYS A 8 6.58 -36.88 37.03
CA LYS A 8 6.17 -35.68 37.79
C LYS A 8 7.27 -34.64 37.91
N VAL A 9 8.52 -35.04 38.06
CA VAL A 9 9.67 -34.14 38.14
C VAL A 9 9.92 -33.50 36.78
N GLU A 10 9.81 -34.24 35.69
CA GLU A 10 9.97 -33.70 34.31
C GLU A 10 8.85 -32.70 33.97
N THR A 11 7.59 -33.00 34.33
CA THR A 11 6.44 -32.10 34.15
C THR A 11 6.58 -30.83 35.00
N MET A 12 7.11 -30.97 36.23
CA MET A 12 7.37 -29.84 37.12
C MET A 12 8.54 -28.98 36.63
N MET A 13 9.59 -29.59 36.10
CA MET A 13 10.72 -28.88 35.48
C MET A 13 10.32 -28.16 34.20
N ARG A 14 9.47 -28.74 33.37
CA ARG A 14 8.89 -28.04 32.18
C ARG A 14 8.02 -26.84 32.57
N LYS A 15 7.20 -26.97 33.61
CA LYS A 15 6.40 -25.85 34.15
C LYS A 15 7.25 -24.78 34.80
N LEU A 16 8.32 -25.15 35.51
CA LEU A 16 9.26 -24.19 36.11
C LEU A 16 10.11 -23.48 35.05
N PHE A 17 10.51 -24.17 33.96
CA PHE A 17 11.21 -23.59 32.82
C PHE A 17 10.31 -22.60 32.06
N LEU A 18 9.04 -22.94 31.87
CA LEU A 18 8.04 -22.03 31.31
C LEU A 18 7.79 -20.80 32.20
N LEU A 19 7.74 -20.98 33.53
CA LEU A 19 7.55 -19.88 34.49
C LEU A 19 8.78 -18.95 34.54
N LEU A 20 9.99 -19.48 34.46
CA LEU A 20 11.23 -18.72 34.42
C LEU A 20 11.41 -17.98 33.08
N MET A 21 10.94 -18.55 31.95
CA MET A 21 10.87 -17.84 30.68
C MET A 21 9.86 -16.68 30.69
N VAL A 22 8.74 -16.82 31.38
CA VAL A 22 7.73 -15.75 31.53
C VAL A 22 8.24 -14.60 32.40
N LEU A 23 9.03 -14.89 33.44
CA LEU A 23 9.58 -13.87 34.34
C LEU A 23 10.76 -13.07 33.75
N ALA A 24 11.48 -13.62 32.76
CA ALA A 24 12.58 -12.93 32.08
C ALA A 24 12.13 -11.89 31.02
N VAL A 25 10.84 -11.81 30.73
CA VAL A 25 10.25 -10.91 29.70
C VAL A 25 9.73 -9.58 30.27
N TRP A 26 9.78 -9.38 31.64
CA TRP A 26 8.99 -8.31 32.29
C TRP A 26 9.75 -7.07 32.73
N SER A 27 10.92 -6.74 32.19
CA SER A 27 11.55 -5.45 32.52
C SER A 27 12.44 -4.88 31.44
N ALA A 28 11.86 -4.17 30.49
CA ALA A 28 12.57 -3.08 29.80
C ALA A 28 11.56 -2.00 29.40
N PRO A 29 11.79 -0.72 29.75
CA PRO A 29 10.92 0.36 29.31
C PRO A 29 11.04 0.54 27.79
N VAL A 30 9.88 0.66 27.11
CA VAL A 30 9.80 1.01 25.67
C VAL A 30 10.23 2.45 25.51
N VAL A 31 11.43 2.67 24.99
CA VAL A 31 11.88 3.98 24.51
C VAL A 31 11.42 4.15 23.08
N ALA A 32 10.37 4.93 22.89
CA ALA A 32 9.88 5.35 21.58
C ALA A 32 10.72 6.50 21.04
N SER A 33 11.94 6.22 20.55
CA SER A 33 12.75 7.25 19.84
C SER A 33 13.95 6.59 19.17
N SER A 34 14.01 6.69 17.86
CA SER A 34 15.13 6.41 16.93
C SER A 34 14.92 5.34 15.85
N TYR A 35 13.71 4.89 15.58
CA TYR A 35 13.47 3.88 14.53
C TYR A 35 13.48 4.42 13.09
N LYS A 36 13.54 5.75 12.90
CA LYS A 36 13.42 6.38 11.57
C LYS A 36 14.58 6.08 10.62
N ASP A 37 15.79 5.88 11.11
CA ASP A 37 16.98 5.80 10.24
C ASP A 37 17.31 4.37 9.77
N ASP A 38 16.80 3.35 10.46
CA ASP A 38 17.22 1.95 10.21
C ASP A 38 16.40 1.23 9.12
N CYS A 39 15.13 1.61 8.92
CA CYS A 39 14.28 1.07 7.84
C CYS A 39 14.43 1.81 6.51
N ASP A 40 15.23 2.86 6.44
CA ASP A 40 15.39 3.70 5.25
C ASP A 40 15.90 2.93 4.02
N SER A 41 16.65 1.86 4.22
CA SER A 41 17.11 0.96 3.16
C SER A 41 15.98 0.23 2.42
N TRP A 42 14.75 0.17 2.98
CA TRP A 42 13.60 -0.41 2.31
C TRP A 42 13.07 0.46 1.17
N LYS A 43 13.35 1.76 1.18
CA LYS A 43 13.03 2.66 0.06
C LYS A 43 13.76 2.30 -1.23
N ASP A 44 14.88 1.58 -1.13
CA ASP A 44 15.64 1.08 -2.27
C ASP A 44 15.09 -0.24 -2.82
N GLN A 45 14.14 -0.87 -2.12
CA GLN A 45 13.63 -2.18 -2.50
C GLN A 45 12.48 -2.06 -3.50
N ILE A 46 12.35 -3.11 -4.32
CA ILE A 46 11.23 -3.39 -5.20
C ILE A 46 10.83 -4.83 -4.90
N LEU A 47 9.67 -5.01 -4.30
CA LEU A 47 9.17 -6.30 -3.87
C LEU A 47 8.38 -6.98 -4.97
N TYR A 48 8.42 -8.30 -4.98
CA TYR A 48 7.64 -9.15 -5.86
C TYR A 48 6.83 -10.14 -5.02
N PHE A 49 5.52 -10.06 -5.09
CA PHE A 49 4.62 -10.99 -4.42
C PHE A 49 4.51 -12.29 -5.19
N VAL A 50 4.78 -13.39 -4.53
CA VAL A 50 4.65 -14.75 -5.04
C VAL A 50 3.50 -15.46 -4.33
N LEU A 51 2.43 -15.81 -5.06
CA LEU A 51 1.45 -16.78 -4.62
C LEU A 51 1.99 -18.16 -4.97
N ILE A 52 2.46 -18.91 -3.96
CA ILE A 52 3.28 -20.13 -4.14
C ILE A 52 2.63 -21.09 -5.12
N ASP A 53 1.39 -21.50 -4.86
CA ASP A 53 0.67 -22.49 -5.69
C ASP A 53 0.54 -22.08 -7.15
N ARG A 54 0.50 -20.80 -7.45
CA ARG A 54 0.27 -20.26 -8.80
C ARG A 54 1.55 -19.93 -9.53
N PHE A 55 2.70 -20.04 -8.87
CA PHE A 55 3.95 -19.54 -9.42
C PHE A 55 4.63 -20.55 -10.35
N PHE A 56 5.18 -21.63 -9.82
CA PHE A 56 5.82 -22.69 -10.63
C PHE A 56 5.89 -24.00 -9.87
N ASN A 57 5.47 -25.10 -10.51
CA ASN A 57 5.51 -26.46 -9.97
C ASN A 57 6.81 -27.14 -10.39
N ALA A 58 7.81 -27.20 -9.50
CA ALA A 58 9.10 -27.87 -9.75
C ALA A 58 9.18 -29.26 -9.12
N ASP A 59 8.58 -29.46 -7.95
CA ASP A 59 8.61 -30.74 -7.21
C ASP A 59 7.28 -31.48 -7.38
N LYS A 60 7.21 -32.34 -8.42
CA LYS A 60 6.02 -33.15 -8.70
C LYS A 60 5.71 -34.19 -7.62
N SER A 61 6.62 -34.46 -6.70
CA SER A 61 6.41 -35.43 -5.64
C SER A 61 5.51 -34.93 -4.50
N ASN A 62 5.31 -33.61 -4.40
CA ASN A 62 4.42 -32.98 -3.43
C ASN A 62 3.03 -32.64 -4.00
N ASP A 63 2.79 -32.93 -5.28
CA ASP A 63 1.51 -32.70 -5.94
C ASP A 63 0.38 -33.46 -5.24
N HIS A 64 -0.71 -32.75 -4.93
CA HIS A 64 -1.93 -33.32 -4.38
C HIS A 64 -3.15 -32.75 -5.07
N GLU A 65 -3.90 -33.58 -5.77
CA GLU A 65 -5.11 -33.19 -6.52
C GLU A 65 -4.89 -31.93 -7.39
N VAL A 66 -3.76 -31.87 -8.09
CA VAL A 66 -3.40 -30.73 -8.95
C VAL A 66 -4.26 -30.74 -10.21
N ASP A 67 -4.99 -29.66 -10.45
CA ASP A 67 -5.76 -29.39 -11.66
C ASP A 67 -5.65 -27.91 -12.04
N VAL A 68 -4.81 -27.60 -13.01
CA VAL A 68 -4.59 -26.22 -13.49
C VAL A 68 -5.80 -25.59 -14.19
N ALA A 69 -6.82 -26.40 -14.54
CA ALA A 69 -8.08 -25.91 -15.11
C ALA A 69 -9.08 -25.48 -14.03
N ASP A 70 -8.94 -25.98 -12.80
CA ASP A 70 -9.78 -25.60 -11.67
C ASP A 70 -9.20 -24.39 -10.93
N LEU A 71 -9.69 -23.19 -11.22
CA LEU A 71 -9.22 -21.96 -10.57
C LEU A 71 -9.35 -21.95 -9.04
N GLU A 72 -10.24 -22.78 -8.47
CA GLU A 72 -10.40 -22.96 -7.02
C GLU A 72 -9.58 -24.14 -6.48
N GLY A 73 -8.85 -24.86 -7.37
CA GLY A 73 -8.00 -26.00 -7.06
C GLY A 73 -6.52 -25.64 -6.88
N PHE A 74 -5.70 -26.63 -6.48
CA PHE A 74 -4.26 -26.54 -6.51
C PHE A 74 -3.73 -26.61 -7.95
N HIS A 75 -2.74 -25.75 -8.26
CA HIS A 75 -1.99 -25.78 -9.51
C HIS A 75 -0.57 -26.39 -9.33
N GLY A 76 -0.21 -26.70 -8.10
CA GLY A 76 1.00 -27.43 -7.74
C GLY A 76 2.26 -26.57 -7.61
N GLY A 77 2.16 -25.24 -7.66
CA GLY A 77 3.30 -24.38 -7.41
C GLY A 77 3.87 -24.59 -6.01
N ASP A 78 5.21 -24.54 -5.88
CA ASP A 78 5.92 -24.90 -4.66
C ASP A 78 7.15 -24.02 -4.40
N ILE A 79 7.75 -24.13 -3.22
CA ILE A 79 8.94 -23.38 -2.80
C ILE A 79 10.17 -23.72 -3.66
N ALA A 80 10.27 -24.97 -4.14
CA ALA A 80 11.32 -25.37 -5.08
C ALA A 80 11.15 -24.63 -6.41
N GLY A 81 9.92 -24.47 -6.87
CA GLY A 81 9.57 -23.69 -8.07
C GLY A 81 9.92 -22.21 -7.94
N VAL A 82 9.68 -21.63 -6.76
CA VAL A 82 10.15 -20.26 -6.50
C VAL A 82 11.67 -20.18 -6.60
N THR A 83 12.37 -21.16 -6.03
CA THR A 83 13.85 -21.25 -6.08
C THR A 83 14.35 -21.40 -7.52
N GLU A 84 13.71 -22.25 -8.33
CA GLU A 84 14.07 -22.45 -9.74
C GLU A 84 13.91 -21.18 -10.59
N LYS A 85 12.91 -20.35 -10.28
CA LYS A 85 12.63 -19.12 -11.03
C LYS A 85 13.34 -17.87 -10.51
N LEU A 86 14.31 -17.99 -9.60
CA LEU A 86 15.06 -16.83 -9.10
C LEU A 86 15.85 -16.12 -10.20
N ASP A 87 16.36 -16.83 -11.20
CA ASP A 87 17.07 -16.22 -12.33
C ASP A 87 16.13 -15.36 -13.20
N TYR A 88 14.86 -15.75 -13.36
CA TYR A 88 13.84 -14.90 -13.99
C TYR A 88 13.64 -13.60 -13.20
N LEU A 89 13.52 -13.68 -11.88
CA LEU A 89 13.37 -12.53 -11.01
C LEU A 89 14.62 -11.64 -10.95
N ASP A 90 15.81 -12.22 -11.14
CA ASP A 90 17.06 -11.47 -11.31
C ASP A 90 17.06 -10.67 -12.60
N ARG A 91 16.64 -11.27 -13.72
CA ARG A 91 16.53 -10.57 -15.02
C ARG A 91 15.48 -9.47 -14.99
N LEU A 92 14.35 -9.68 -14.30
CA LEU A 92 13.34 -8.63 -14.08
C LEU A 92 13.90 -7.48 -13.23
N GLY A 93 14.80 -7.76 -12.30
CA GLY A 93 15.51 -6.77 -11.49
C GLY A 93 14.88 -6.47 -10.14
N VAL A 94 13.89 -7.24 -9.67
CA VAL A 94 13.30 -7.09 -8.32
C VAL A 94 14.32 -7.42 -7.23
N THR A 95 14.18 -6.79 -6.07
CA THR A 95 15.19 -6.86 -5.01
C THR A 95 14.74 -7.63 -3.77
N GLY A 96 13.49 -8.06 -3.73
CA GLY A 96 12.96 -8.88 -2.64
C GLY A 96 11.69 -9.59 -3.04
N ILE A 97 11.36 -10.63 -2.29
CA ILE A 97 10.17 -11.46 -2.47
C ILE A 97 9.30 -11.34 -1.23
N TRP A 98 7.99 -11.13 -1.43
CA TRP A 98 6.98 -11.44 -0.46
C TRP A 98 6.37 -12.79 -0.84
N LEU A 99 6.55 -13.79 0.02
CA LEU A 99 6.06 -15.15 -0.15
C LEU A 99 4.70 -15.27 0.53
N SER A 100 3.66 -15.78 -0.18
CA SER A 100 2.35 -16.05 0.42
C SER A 100 2.46 -17.01 1.60
N PRO A 101 1.43 -17.14 2.49
CA PRO A 101 1.53 -18.02 3.64
C PRO A 101 1.85 -19.45 3.21
N PHE A 102 2.80 -20.06 3.92
CA PHE A 102 3.36 -21.38 3.64
C PHE A 102 3.16 -22.36 4.80
N PHE A 103 2.45 -21.93 5.86
CA PHE A 103 2.11 -22.76 7.01
C PHE A 103 1.31 -23.98 6.58
N LYS A 104 1.40 -25.08 7.33
CA LYS A 104 0.54 -26.22 7.09
C LYS A 104 -0.91 -25.81 7.19
N ASN A 105 -1.61 -25.90 6.07
CA ASN A 105 -2.99 -25.50 5.90
C ASN A 105 -3.97 -26.65 6.16
N ARG A 106 -5.27 -26.31 6.16
CA ARG A 106 -6.33 -27.27 5.98
C ARG A 106 -5.98 -28.22 4.82
N PHE A 107 -6.19 -29.51 4.99
CA PHE A 107 -5.87 -30.46 3.92
C PHE A 107 -7.02 -30.56 2.92
N GLU A 108 -8.23 -30.71 3.42
CA GLU A 108 -9.40 -30.96 2.62
C GLU A 108 -9.98 -29.68 1.98
N ARG A 109 -10.64 -29.84 0.85
CA ARG A 109 -11.44 -28.78 0.20
C ARG A 109 -12.54 -28.29 1.13
N PHE A 110 -12.77 -26.99 1.18
CA PHE A 110 -13.88 -26.39 1.91
C PHE A 110 -14.87 -25.79 0.90
N PHE A 111 -16.09 -26.30 0.86
CA PHE A 111 -17.03 -26.09 -0.24
C PHE A 111 -16.37 -26.41 -1.59
N LYS A 112 -16.12 -25.40 -2.43
CA LYS A 112 -15.52 -25.56 -3.75
C LYS A 112 -14.02 -25.27 -3.77
N GLN A 113 -13.49 -24.56 -2.76
CA GLN A 113 -12.15 -24.05 -2.76
C GLN A 113 -11.17 -24.97 -2.02
N GLN A 114 -10.06 -25.31 -2.65
CA GLN A 114 -8.90 -25.88 -1.99
C GLN A 114 -8.08 -24.78 -1.28
N PRO A 115 -7.32 -25.09 -0.23
CA PRO A 115 -6.56 -24.10 0.54
C PRO A 115 -5.24 -23.69 -0.14
N TYR A 116 -5.22 -23.62 -1.48
CA TYR A 116 -4.04 -23.31 -2.30
C TYR A 116 -3.41 -21.95 -2.00
N HIS A 117 -4.17 -21.04 -1.42
CA HIS A 117 -3.72 -19.69 -1.13
C HIS A 117 -2.88 -19.56 0.15
N GLY A 118 -2.92 -20.57 1.04
CA GLY A 118 -2.14 -20.57 2.28
C GLY A 118 -2.78 -19.87 3.49
N TYR A 119 -3.93 -19.20 3.32
CA TYR A 119 -4.56 -18.40 4.38
C TYR A 119 -5.50 -19.18 5.31
N TRP A 120 -5.49 -20.51 5.28
CA TRP A 120 -6.24 -21.36 6.21
C TRP A 120 -5.29 -22.23 7.07
N PRO A 121 -4.41 -21.62 7.87
CA PRO A 121 -3.41 -22.37 8.65
C PRO A 121 -4.06 -23.28 9.66
N HIS A 122 -3.54 -24.52 9.78
CA HIS A 122 -3.87 -25.50 10.79
C HIS A 122 -2.70 -25.74 11.74
N ASP A 123 -1.46 -25.55 11.29
CA ASP A 123 -0.25 -25.61 12.12
C ASP A 123 0.73 -24.51 11.73
N PHE A 124 1.03 -23.64 12.68
CA PHE A 124 1.92 -22.49 12.51
C PHE A 124 3.42 -22.84 12.63
N TRP A 125 3.75 -24.10 12.91
CA TRP A 125 5.13 -24.53 13.16
C TRP A 125 5.73 -25.33 12.00
N ALA A 126 4.91 -25.75 11.06
CA ALA A 126 5.30 -26.59 9.93
C ALA A 126 5.03 -25.89 8.59
N VAL A 127 5.84 -26.22 7.60
CA VAL A 127 5.57 -25.89 6.19
C VAL A 127 4.52 -26.85 5.66
N ASP A 128 3.60 -26.38 4.83
CA ASP A 128 2.62 -27.24 4.14
C ASP A 128 3.36 -28.17 3.16
N GLU A 129 3.10 -29.47 3.28
CA GLU A 129 3.74 -30.49 2.45
C GLU A 129 3.50 -30.30 0.95
N ARG A 130 2.40 -29.65 0.55
CA ARG A 130 2.07 -29.34 -0.85
C ARG A 130 2.87 -28.15 -1.39
N PHE A 131 3.37 -27.28 -0.51
CA PHE A 131 4.27 -26.18 -0.87
C PHE A 131 5.74 -26.54 -0.69
N GLY A 132 6.04 -27.69 -0.07
CA GLY A 132 7.40 -28.15 0.18
C GLY A 132 7.68 -28.46 1.64
N ASN A 133 8.90 -28.18 2.07
CA ASN A 133 9.35 -28.48 3.43
C ASN A 133 10.34 -27.43 3.96
N MET A 134 10.71 -27.58 5.25
CA MET A 134 11.64 -26.67 5.91
C MET A 134 12.99 -26.57 5.20
N GLN A 135 13.50 -27.66 4.63
CA GLN A 135 14.79 -27.67 3.93
C GLN A 135 14.74 -26.83 2.66
N GLN A 136 13.67 -26.96 1.86
CA GLN A 136 13.46 -26.17 0.65
C GLN A 136 13.27 -24.68 0.97
N LEU A 137 12.58 -24.35 2.10
CA LEU A 137 12.44 -22.95 2.54
C LEU A 137 13.79 -22.34 3.00
N LEU A 138 14.64 -23.13 3.67
CA LEU A 138 16.00 -22.72 4.03
C LEU A 138 16.88 -22.52 2.79
N GLU A 139 16.74 -23.37 1.79
CA GLU A 139 17.45 -23.27 0.52
C GLU A 139 17.02 -21.99 -0.24
N LEU A 140 15.71 -21.74 -0.37
CA LEU A 140 15.20 -20.49 -0.94
C LEU A 140 15.81 -19.28 -0.21
N ARG A 141 15.81 -19.28 1.13
CA ARG A 141 16.41 -18.19 1.91
C ARG A 141 17.89 -18.01 1.61
N GLN A 142 18.64 -19.09 1.52
CA GLN A 142 20.07 -19.06 1.21
C GLN A 142 20.32 -18.50 -0.20
N GLN A 143 19.55 -18.96 -1.19
CA GLN A 143 19.64 -18.48 -2.57
C GLN A 143 19.29 -16.99 -2.68
N LEU A 144 18.25 -16.53 -1.97
CA LEU A 144 17.91 -15.10 -1.91
C LEU A 144 19.03 -14.28 -1.26
N ALA A 145 19.60 -14.76 -0.15
CA ALA A 145 20.70 -14.09 0.52
C ALA A 145 21.95 -13.96 -0.36
N SER A 146 22.31 -15.02 -1.12
CA SER A 146 23.45 -14.99 -2.05
C SER A 146 23.26 -14.00 -3.21
N ARG A 147 22.01 -13.65 -3.53
CA ARG A 147 21.62 -12.67 -4.56
C ARG A 147 21.30 -11.27 -3.95
N GLU A 148 21.60 -11.08 -2.67
CA GLU A 148 21.29 -9.83 -1.93
C GLU A 148 19.80 -9.45 -1.96
N LYS A 149 18.92 -10.43 -2.14
CA LYS A 149 17.46 -10.22 -2.16
C LYS A 149 16.84 -10.37 -0.78
N LYS A 150 15.82 -9.57 -0.52
CA LYS A 150 15.02 -9.60 0.69
C LYS A 150 13.95 -10.69 0.65
N LEU A 151 13.61 -11.23 1.83
CA LEU A 151 12.51 -12.17 2.02
C LEU A 151 11.54 -11.64 3.06
N LEU A 152 10.28 -11.45 2.67
CA LEU A 152 9.15 -11.24 3.58
C LEU A 152 8.34 -12.52 3.66
N LEU A 153 8.04 -12.97 4.89
CA LEU A 153 7.13 -14.07 5.15
C LEU A 153 5.75 -13.52 5.52
N ASP A 154 4.71 -14.13 4.99
CA ASP A 154 3.33 -13.76 5.31
C ASP A 154 2.89 -14.40 6.64
N MET A 155 2.30 -13.60 7.51
CA MET A 155 1.89 -14.00 8.87
C MET A 155 0.38 -13.82 9.04
N VAL A 156 -0.33 -14.94 9.11
CA VAL A 156 -1.76 -14.98 9.41
C VAL A 156 -1.94 -15.09 10.92
N VAL A 157 -2.42 -14.04 11.56
CA VAL A 157 -2.58 -14.00 13.03
C VAL A 157 -4.02 -13.81 13.49
N ASN A 158 -4.92 -13.50 12.57
CA ASN A 158 -6.33 -13.25 12.88
C ASN A 158 -7.13 -14.53 13.14
N HIS A 159 -6.87 -15.58 12.36
CA HIS A 159 -7.72 -16.78 12.32
C HIS A 159 -6.92 -18.05 12.02
N VAL A 160 -7.59 -19.19 12.17
CA VAL A 160 -7.16 -20.50 11.65
C VAL A 160 -8.10 -20.94 10.53
N GLY A 161 -7.70 -21.97 9.78
CA GLY A 161 -8.57 -22.58 8.77
C GLY A 161 -9.81 -23.23 9.39
N TYR A 162 -10.81 -23.48 8.55
CA TYR A 162 -12.02 -24.20 8.95
C TYR A 162 -11.68 -25.59 9.49
N ASP A 163 -12.41 -26.06 10.51
CA ASP A 163 -12.28 -27.38 11.15
C ASP A 163 -10.86 -27.67 11.70
N ALA A 164 -10.08 -26.63 12.03
CA ALA A 164 -8.78 -26.83 12.63
C ALA A 164 -8.90 -27.47 14.02
N SER A 165 -8.27 -28.64 14.20
CA SER A 165 -8.23 -29.35 15.50
C SER A 165 -7.62 -28.50 16.63
N PHE A 166 -6.88 -27.47 16.26
CA PHE A 166 -6.33 -26.48 17.17
C PHE A 166 -7.42 -25.74 17.96
N VAL A 167 -8.61 -25.54 17.38
CA VAL A 167 -9.77 -24.88 18.02
C VAL A 167 -10.32 -25.76 19.14
N GLU A 168 -10.49 -27.05 18.87
CA GLU A 168 -10.97 -28.02 19.88
C GLU A 168 -10.00 -28.17 21.04
N ALA A 169 -8.70 -28.16 20.75
CA ALA A 169 -7.65 -28.26 21.74
C ALA A 169 -7.50 -27.01 22.61
N ASN A 170 -7.90 -25.84 22.10
CA ASN A 170 -7.70 -24.53 22.74
C ASN A 170 -8.96 -23.63 22.61
N PRO A 171 -10.16 -24.07 23.03
CA PRO A 171 -11.40 -23.32 22.78
C PRO A 171 -11.38 -21.91 23.38
N ASP A 172 -10.69 -21.72 24.49
CA ASP A 172 -10.55 -20.42 25.14
C ASP A 172 -9.66 -19.41 24.39
N TRP A 173 -8.97 -19.83 23.32
CA TRP A 173 -8.12 -18.95 22.55
C TRP A 173 -8.87 -18.23 21.43
N PHE A 174 -10.12 -18.59 21.21
CA PHE A 174 -10.95 -18.08 20.14
C PHE A 174 -12.07 -17.19 20.65
N ASN A 175 -12.51 -16.26 19.83
CA ASN A 175 -13.71 -15.49 20.08
C ASN A 175 -14.95 -16.37 19.86
N PRO A 176 -16.09 -16.07 20.51
CA PRO A 176 -17.34 -16.80 20.27
C PRO A 176 -17.72 -16.75 18.79
N ALA A 177 -18.27 -17.85 18.29
CA ALA A 177 -18.74 -17.93 16.90
C ALA A 177 -19.74 -16.80 16.57
N GLY A 178 -19.57 -16.18 15.39
CA GLY A 178 -20.43 -15.11 14.91
C GLY A 178 -19.74 -14.32 13.82
N GLU A 179 -20.45 -14.03 12.73
CA GLU A 179 -19.90 -13.27 11.60
C GLU A 179 -20.02 -11.75 11.82
N ILE A 180 -19.11 -11.00 11.20
CA ILE A 180 -19.16 -9.54 11.12
C ILE A 180 -20.40 -9.15 10.32
N LYS A 181 -21.26 -8.34 10.92
CA LYS A 181 -22.45 -7.77 10.27
C LYS A 181 -22.27 -6.30 9.95
N ASN A 182 -21.58 -5.57 10.82
CA ASN A 182 -21.27 -4.16 10.64
C ASN A 182 -19.76 -3.95 10.46
N TRP A 183 -19.33 -3.82 9.22
CA TRP A 183 -17.92 -3.61 8.83
C TRP A 183 -17.35 -2.23 9.21
N SER A 184 -18.18 -1.36 9.82
CA SER A 184 -17.77 -0.07 10.37
C SER A 184 -17.65 -0.10 11.89
N ASP A 185 -17.99 -1.20 12.54
CA ASP A 185 -17.91 -1.37 14.00
C ASP A 185 -16.62 -2.13 14.39
N ASN A 186 -15.69 -1.41 14.99
CA ASN A 186 -14.42 -2.01 15.45
C ASN A 186 -14.62 -3.16 16.45
N ALA A 187 -15.67 -3.13 17.28
CA ALA A 187 -15.94 -4.24 18.20
C ALA A 187 -16.32 -5.52 17.43
N GLU A 188 -17.09 -5.40 16.35
CA GLU A 188 -17.37 -6.54 15.50
C GLU A 188 -16.13 -6.99 14.70
N LEU A 189 -15.36 -6.04 14.17
CA LEU A 189 -14.13 -6.34 13.44
C LEU A 189 -13.12 -7.14 14.26
N TYR A 190 -13.01 -6.84 15.57
CA TYR A 190 -11.99 -7.45 16.45
C TYR A 190 -12.44 -8.72 17.17
N HIS A 191 -13.75 -9.03 17.16
CA HIS A 191 -14.28 -10.12 17.99
C HIS A 191 -15.25 -11.05 17.26
N LYS A 192 -15.39 -10.88 15.94
CA LYS A 192 -16.22 -11.75 15.11
C LYS A 192 -15.46 -12.27 13.91
N SER A 193 -15.88 -13.43 13.43
CA SER A 193 -15.22 -14.14 12.34
C SER A 193 -15.41 -13.46 10.97
N ILE A 194 -14.36 -13.51 10.18
CA ILE A 194 -14.41 -13.22 8.75
C ILE A 194 -14.83 -14.50 8.05
N TYR A 195 -15.94 -14.48 7.33
CA TYR A 195 -16.44 -15.62 6.54
C TYR A 195 -16.55 -16.94 7.34
N GLY A 196 -16.80 -16.85 8.63
CA GLY A 196 -16.94 -18.03 9.50
C GLY A 196 -15.62 -18.72 9.91
N LEU A 197 -14.46 -18.16 9.56
CA LEU A 197 -13.16 -18.67 10.03
C LEU A 197 -13.02 -18.51 11.54
N PRO A 198 -12.52 -19.52 12.28
CA PRO A 198 -12.29 -19.40 13.72
C PRO A 198 -11.33 -18.27 14.04
N ASP A 199 -11.83 -17.25 14.75
CA ASP A 199 -11.16 -15.98 15.01
C ASP A 199 -10.46 -16.00 16.37
N PHE A 200 -9.15 -15.65 16.39
CA PHE A 200 -8.38 -15.64 17.64
C PHE A 200 -8.83 -14.51 18.58
N ALA A 201 -9.01 -14.82 19.84
CA ALA A 201 -9.22 -13.84 20.91
C ALA A 201 -7.90 -13.08 21.20
N SER A 202 -7.46 -12.28 20.26
CA SER A 202 -6.16 -11.59 20.22
C SER A 202 -5.91 -10.63 21.39
N HIS A 203 -6.96 -10.25 22.13
CA HIS A 203 -6.85 -9.49 23.38
C HIS A 203 -6.28 -10.34 24.54
N LYS A 204 -6.38 -11.68 24.46
CA LYS A 204 -5.92 -12.60 25.53
C LYS A 204 -4.39 -12.74 25.51
N SER A 205 -3.80 -12.75 26.70
CA SER A 205 -2.34 -12.86 26.88
C SER A 205 -1.75 -14.17 26.34
N VAL A 206 -2.51 -15.26 26.40
CA VAL A 206 -2.10 -16.57 25.89
C VAL A 206 -1.94 -16.53 24.36
N VAL A 207 -2.87 -15.88 23.65
CA VAL A 207 -2.83 -15.71 22.19
C VAL A 207 -1.66 -14.80 21.78
N LYS A 208 -1.46 -13.68 22.49
CA LYS A 208 -0.28 -12.81 22.29
C LYS A 208 1.02 -13.59 22.47
N THR A 209 1.11 -14.40 23.53
CA THR A 209 2.31 -15.23 23.79
C THR A 209 2.52 -16.27 22.70
N PHE A 210 1.47 -16.92 22.25
CA PHE A 210 1.54 -17.89 21.16
C PHE A 210 2.14 -17.26 19.90
N PHE A 211 1.62 -16.14 19.43
CA PHE A 211 2.12 -15.50 18.22
C PHE A 211 3.52 -14.88 18.38
N ARG A 212 3.91 -14.45 19.59
CA ARG A 212 5.32 -14.10 19.86
C ARG A 212 6.25 -15.31 19.69
N LEU A 213 5.83 -16.51 20.09
CA LEU A 213 6.61 -17.73 19.91
C LEU A 213 6.65 -18.16 18.44
N VAL A 214 5.54 -18.05 17.71
CA VAL A 214 5.50 -18.29 16.26
C VAL A 214 6.45 -17.35 15.53
N ALA A 215 6.39 -16.05 15.81
CA ALA A 215 7.30 -15.07 15.22
C ALA A 215 8.77 -15.40 15.53
N ARG A 216 9.07 -15.76 16.79
CA ARG A 216 10.42 -16.19 17.18
C ARG A 216 10.88 -17.40 16.39
N HIS A 217 10.06 -18.43 16.28
CA HIS A 217 10.40 -19.65 15.55
C HIS A 217 10.85 -19.35 14.13
N TRP A 218 10.05 -18.56 13.39
CA TRP A 218 10.34 -18.29 11.99
C TRP A 218 11.52 -17.30 11.82
N VAL A 219 11.66 -16.31 12.72
CA VAL A 219 12.84 -15.43 12.68
C VAL A 219 14.12 -16.19 12.98
N GLU A 220 14.14 -17.09 13.97
CA GLU A 220 15.33 -17.86 14.34
C GLU A 220 15.67 -18.92 13.29
N LYS A 221 14.68 -19.56 12.68
CA LYS A 221 14.88 -20.64 11.70
C LYS A 221 15.23 -20.12 10.31
N ILE A 222 14.49 -19.14 9.81
CA ILE A 222 14.57 -18.69 8.42
C ILE A 222 15.38 -17.40 8.29
N ARG A 223 15.38 -16.55 9.32
CA ARG A 223 15.99 -15.21 9.28
C ARG A 223 15.45 -14.37 8.13
N PRO A 224 14.12 -14.20 8.03
CA PRO A 224 13.55 -13.31 7.02
C PRO A 224 13.97 -11.86 7.29
N ASP A 225 13.82 -11.01 6.29
CA ASP A 225 14.08 -9.58 6.42
C ASP A 225 12.86 -8.79 6.94
N GLY A 226 11.70 -9.46 7.02
CA GLY A 226 10.47 -8.87 7.54
C GLY A 226 9.29 -9.82 7.47
N PHE A 227 8.14 -9.32 7.96
CA PHE A 227 6.85 -9.97 7.83
C PHE A 227 5.88 -9.08 7.05
N ARG A 228 5.06 -9.69 6.20
CA ARG A 228 3.78 -9.14 5.79
C ARG A 228 2.73 -9.63 6.77
N LEU A 229 1.95 -8.73 7.32
CA LEU A 229 1.00 -8.98 8.39
C LEU A 229 -0.41 -8.91 7.83
N ASP A 230 -1.07 -10.06 7.83
CA ASP A 230 -2.40 -10.27 7.25
C ASP A 230 -3.51 -9.65 8.09
N ALA A 231 -4.61 -9.22 7.44
CA ALA A 231 -5.87 -8.84 8.06
C ALA A 231 -5.74 -7.83 9.21
N VAL A 232 -4.86 -6.83 9.09
CA VAL A 232 -4.56 -5.85 10.15
C VAL A 232 -5.81 -5.17 10.68
N LYS A 233 -6.81 -4.93 9.85
CA LYS A 233 -8.08 -4.29 10.20
C LYS A 233 -8.89 -5.08 11.24
N HIS A 234 -8.68 -6.39 11.32
CA HIS A 234 -9.46 -7.33 12.12
C HIS A 234 -8.81 -7.70 13.45
N VAL A 235 -7.65 -7.12 13.75
CA VAL A 235 -6.90 -7.39 14.99
C VAL A 235 -6.67 -6.07 15.73
N PRO A 236 -6.93 -6.00 17.07
CA PRO A 236 -6.80 -4.77 17.84
C PRO A 236 -5.40 -4.16 17.79
N PRO A 237 -5.26 -2.82 17.78
CA PRO A 237 -3.95 -2.14 17.71
C PRO A 237 -2.98 -2.50 18.82
N GLU A 238 -3.48 -2.83 20.03
CA GLU A 238 -2.64 -3.25 21.15
C GLU A 238 -2.02 -4.64 20.96
N PHE A 239 -2.65 -5.54 20.20
CA PHE A 239 -2.03 -6.79 19.79
C PHE A 239 -0.88 -6.51 18.82
N TRP A 240 -1.12 -5.69 17.80
CA TRP A 240 -0.11 -5.33 16.82
C TRP A 240 1.09 -4.64 17.46
N ARG A 241 0.86 -3.70 18.37
CA ARG A 241 1.96 -3.02 19.08
C ARG A 241 2.85 -4.02 19.81
N ASP A 242 2.25 -5.00 20.47
CA ASP A 242 2.95 -6.04 21.20
C ASP A 242 3.71 -7.00 20.26
N PHE A 243 3.04 -7.49 19.23
CA PHE A 243 3.61 -8.38 18.22
C PHE A 243 4.77 -7.71 17.48
N ASN A 244 4.56 -6.49 17.00
CA ASN A 244 5.53 -5.72 16.22
C ASN A 244 6.77 -5.38 17.05
N ALA A 245 6.60 -4.96 18.29
CA ALA A 245 7.74 -4.73 19.20
C ALA A 245 8.55 -6.01 19.43
N ASN A 246 7.89 -7.17 19.58
CA ASN A 246 8.57 -8.45 19.70
C ASN A 246 9.31 -8.84 18.41
N ALA A 247 8.67 -8.72 17.25
CA ALA A 247 9.26 -9.06 15.97
C ALA A 247 10.48 -8.19 15.65
N MET A 248 10.42 -6.87 15.90
CA MET A 248 11.57 -5.97 15.75
C MET A 248 12.71 -6.30 16.71
N ARG A 249 12.42 -6.70 17.95
CA ARG A 249 13.46 -7.15 18.89
C ARG A 249 14.18 -8.40 18.40
N LEU A 250 13.49 -9.30 17.72
CA LEU A 250 14.04 -10.55 17.17
C LEU A 250 14.81 -10.31 15.85
N GLY A 251 14.20 -9.59 14.92
CA GLY A 251 14.73 -9.39 13.56
C GLY A 251 15.68 -8.19 13.44
N GLY A 252 15.73 -7.33 14.47
CA GLY A 252 16.56 -6.11 14.47
C GLY A 252 15.86 -4.91 13.86
N LYS A 253 16.56 -3.77 13.90
CA LYS A 253 15.98 -2.47 13.52
C LYS A 253 15.60 -2.32 12.05
N LYS A 254 16.19 -3.13 11.16
CA LYS A 254 15.89 -3.15 9.71
C LYS A 254 14.76 -4.09 9.35
N PHE A 255 14.17 -4.78 10.31
CA PHE A 255 13.10 -5.75 10.08
C PHE A 255 11.82 -5.05 9.65
N LEU A 256 11.33 -5.36 8.45
CA LEU A 256 10.10 -4.74 7.91
C LEU A 256 8.86 -5.39 8.53
N LEU A 257 7.93 -4.56 8.94
CA LEU A 257 6.60 -4.94 9.42
C LEU A 257 5.58 -4.30 8.48
N LEU A 258 5.31 -4.98 7.37
CA LEU A 258 4.40 -4.53 6.33
C LEU A 258 2.98 -5.00 6.63
N GLY A 259 2.14 -4.13 7.13
CA GLY A 259 0.76 -4.45 7.47
C GLY A 259 -0.21 -4.27 6.29
N GLU A 260 -1.12 -5.25 6.12
CA GLU A 260 -2.24 -5.10 5.22
C GLU A 260 -3.44 -4.49 5.96
N PHE A 261 -3.63 -3.20 5.77
CA PHE A 261 -4.78 -2.48 6.30
C PHE A 261 -5.64 -1.96 5.15
N LEU A 262 -6.65 -2.74 4.76
CA LEU A 262 -7.55 -2.42 3.65
C LEU A 262 -8.45 -1.24 4.01
N ASN A 263 -7.98 -0.03 3.74
CA ASN A 263 -8.68 1.22 4.01
C ASN A 263 -8.20 2.33 3.06
N GLY A 264 -9.13 3.04 2.44
CA GLY A 264 -8.85 4.15 1.52
C GLY A 264 -8.63 5.51 2.20
N ASP A 265 -8.80 5.61 3.52
CA ASP A 265 -8.62 6.86 4.27
C ASP A 265 -7.18 7.00 4.79
N PRO A 266 -6.42 8.03 4.33
CA PRO A 266 -5.08 8.30 4.82
C PRO A 266 -4.98 8.52 6.33
N ALA A 267 -6.03 9.05 6.96
CA ALA A 267 -6.04 9.31 8.39
C ALA A 267 -6.11 7.99 9.19
N GLU A 268 -6.95 7.05 8.76
CA GLU A 268 -7.05 5.73 9.39
C GLU A 268 -5.78 4.89 9.13
N VAL A 269 -5.19 4.96 7.93
CA VAL A 269 -3.90 4.31 7.64
C VAL A 269 -2.80 4.86 8.55
N ARG A 270 -2.71 6.19 8.70
CA ARG A 270 -1.76 6.82 9.63
C ARG A 270 -1.99 6.39 11.08
N LYS A 271 -3.24 6.39 11.52
CA LYS A 271 -3.63 6.00 12.88
C LYS A 271 -3.19 4.56 13.16
N THR A 272 -3.52 3.63 12.27
CA THR A 272 -3.13 2.22 12.37
C THR A 272 -1.61 2.04 12.42
N TRP A 273 -0.87 2.79 11.58
CA TRP A 273 0.59 2.79 11.60
C TRP A 273 1.14 3.12 12.99
N VAL A 274 0.67 4.23 13.57
CA VAL A 274 1.19 4.75 14.84
C VAL A 274 0.73 3.88 16.02
N GLU A 275 -0.55 3.53 16.08
CA GLU A 275 -1.14 2.79 17.20
C GLU A 275 -0.69 1.32 17.21
N GLY A 276 -0.55 0.70 16.05
CA GLY A 276 -0.09 -0.69 15.90
C GLY A 276 1.43 -0.86 15.92
N GLY A 277 2.20 0.25 15.85
CA GLY A 277 3.67 0.18 15.84
C GLY A 277 4.26 -0.45 14.58
N PHE A 278 3.60 -0.28 13.44
CA PHE A 278 4.11 -0.70 12.14
C PHE A 278 5.25 0.22 11.69
N ASN A 279 6.05 -0.24 10.74
CA ASN A 279 7.01 0.60 10.03
C ASN A 279 6.75 0.67 8.52
N SER A 280 5.76 -0.06 8.03
CA SER A 280 5.22 0.01 6.68
C SER A 280 3.76 -0.46 6.66
N LEU A 281 2.94 0.12 5.80
CA LEU A 281 1.59 -0.34 5.46
C LEU A 281 1.41 -0.31 3.94
N PHE A 282 0.51 -1.15 3.40
CA PHE A 282 0.08 -1.04 2.02
C PHE A 282 -0.68 0.27 1.79
N ASP A 283 -0.35 0.97 0.71
CA ASP A 283 -0.93 2.27 0.35
C ASP A 283 -2.23 2.11 -0.44
N PHE A 284 -3.26 1.56 0.21
CA PHE A 284 -4.59 1.46 -0.39
C PHE A 284 -5.16 2.83 -0.81
N PRO A 285 -4.96 3.93 -0.06
CA PRO A 285 -5.39 5.24 -0.51
C PRO A 285 -4.84 5.61 -1.89
N LEU A 286 -3.56 5.36 -2.15
CA LEU A 286 -2.95 5.65 -3.45
C LEU A 286 -3.40 4.64 -4.51
N TYR A 287 -3.56 3.36 -4.15
CA TYR A 287 -4.09 2.33 -5.05
C TYR A 287 -5.45 2.73 -5.64
N TYR A 288 -6.42 3.12 -4.80
CA TYR A 288 -7.74 3.54 -5.28
C TYR A 288 -7.64 4.78 -6.19
N THR A 289 -6.76 5.71 -5.87
CA THR A 289 -6.55 6.90 -6.70
C THR A 289 -5.91 6.54 -8.06
N MET A 290 -4.92 5.64 -8.08
CA MET A 290 -4.32 5.15 -9.33
C MET A 290 -5.34 4.42 -10.18
N LYS A 291 -6.21 3.60 -9.58
CA LYS A 291 -7.28 2.89 -10.28
C LYS A 291 -8.25 3.89 -10.92
N SER A 292 -8.75 4.87 -10.15
CA SER A 292 -9.61 5.92 -10.68
C SER A 292 -8.99 6.66 -11.86
N VAL A 293 -7.74 7.10 -11.73
CA VAL A 293 -7.10 7.95 -12.76
C VAL A 293 -6.70 7.15 -14.00
N PHE A 294 -5.98 6.04 -13.82
CA PHE A 294 -5.40 5.33 -14.97
C PHE A 294 -6.36 4.29 -15.58
N ALA A 295 -7.12 3.58 -14.76
CA ALA A 295 -8.01 2.54 -15.26
C ALA A 295 -9.39 3.10 -15.65
N GLU A 296 -9.95 4.00 -14.85
CA GLU A 296 -11.32 4.50 -15.01
C GLU A 296 -11.39 5.86 -15.73
N GLY A 297 -10.22 6.48 -16.03
CA GLY A 297 -10.14 7.73 -16.77
C GLY A 297 -10.45 8.98 -15.93
N GLY A 298 -10.28 8.88 -14.63
CA GLY A 298 -10.48 9.99 -13.69
C GLY A 298 -9.45 11.11 -13.84
N ASP A 299 -9.69 12.18 -13.10
CA ASP A 299 -8.91 13.42 -13.13
C ASP A 299 -7.52 13.26 -12.48
N CYS A 300 -6.45 13.61 -13.19
CA CYS A 300 -5.07 13.54 -12.66
C CYS A 300 -4.83 14.42 -11.42
N ARG A 301 -5.66 15.45 -11.17
CA ARG A 301 -5.62 16.22 -9.92
C ARG A 301 -5.86 15.37 -8.68
N GLN A 302 -6.55 14.23 -8.80
CA GLN A 302 -6.74 13.27 -7.70
C GLN A 302 -5.39 12.72 -7.20
N LEU A 303 -4.43 12.43 -8.09
CA LEU A 303 -3.08 12.01 -7.70
C LEU A 303 -2.37 13.09 -6.89
N ALA A 304 -2.45 14.34 -7.35
CA ALA A 304 -1.86 15.47 -6.64
C ALA A 304 -2.48 15.68 -5.26
N ALA A 305 -3.81 15.61 -5.16
CA ALA A 305 -4.54 15.71 -3.89
C ALA A 305 -4.17 14.57 -2.93
N ARG A 306 -4.04 13.33 -3.44
CA ARG A 306 -3.66 12.17 -2.64
C ARG A 306 -2.24 12.31 -2.08
N LEU A 307 -1.26 12.64 -2.92
CA LEU A 307 0.14 12.77 -2.53
C LEU A 307 0.39 14.00 -1.64
N TYR A 308 -0.51 14.99 -1.65
CA TYR A 308 -0.48 16.10 -0.71
C TYR A 308 -0.58 15.64 0.76
N HIS A 309 -1.24 14.53 1.03
CA HIS A 309 -1.36 13.95 2.37
C HIS A 309 -0.10 13.20 2.86
N ASP A 310 0.91 13.05 2.01
CA ASP A 310 2.14 12.32 2.36
C ASP A 310 2.83 12.84 3.63
N GLY A 311 2.80 14.15 3.85
CA GLY A 311 3.34 14.77 5.07
C GLY A 311 2.66 14.37 6.39
N LYS A 312 1.49 13.75 6.31
CA LYS A 312 0.75 13.25 7.49
C LYS A 312 1.25 11.88 7.97
N TYR A 313 1.87 11.08 7.10
CA TYR A 313 2.42 9.78 7.48
C TYR A 313 3.74 9.92 8.26
N PRO A 314 4.12 8.97 9.11
CA PRO A 314 5.43 8.96 9.75
C PRO A 314 6.58 9.00 8.73
N ASP A 315 6.46 8.22 7.65
CA ASP A 315 7.33 8.25 6.47
C ASP A 315 6.60 7.67 5.25
N ALA A 316 6.09 8.53 4.37
CA ALA A 316 5.39 8.07 3.16
C ALA A 316 6.30 7.27 2.18
N GLY A 317 7.63 7.43 2.27
CA GLY A 317 8.59 6.65 1.49
C GLY A 317 8.66 5.17 1.90
N LEU A 318 8.10 4.82 3.03
CA LEU A 318 7.99 3.43 3.52
C LEU A 318 6.61 2.80 3.31
N LEU A 319 5.65 3.52 2.73
CA LEU A 319 4.39 2.90 2.30
C LEU A 319 4.66 1.94 1.14
N ALA A 320 4.07 0.75 1.18
CA ALA A 320 4.14 -0.21 0.07
C ALA A 320 3.10 0.15 -0.99
N THR A 321 3.57 0.58 -2.16
CA THR A 321 2.74 0.97 -3.30
C THR A 321 2.53 -0.20 -4.25
N PHE A 322 1.36 -0.35 -4.84
CA PHE A 322 1.01 -1.50 -5.68
C PHE A 322 -0.11 -1.16 -6.67
N LEU A 323 -0.23 -1.94 -7.74
CA LEU A 323 -1.35 -1.83 -8.71
C LEU A 323 -2.46 -2.83 -8.42
N ASP A 324 -2.10 -4.05 -8.06
CA ASP A 324 -3.02 -5.11 -7.67
C ASP A 324 -2.37 -6.10 -6.70
N ASN A 325 -3.16 -7.02 -6.17
CA ASN A 325 -2.71 -8.16 -5.39
C ASN A 325 -3.67 -9.35 -5.61
N HIS A 326 -3.50 -10.41 -4.84
CA HIS A 326 -4.32 -11.63 -4.95
C HIS A 326 -5.79 -11.47 -4.51
N ASP A 327 -6.18 -10.35 -3.90
CA ASP A 327 -7.55 -10.05 -3.43
C ASP A 327 -8.26 -8.98 -4.26
N LEU A 328 -7.65 -8.53 -5.34
CA LEU A 328 -8.15 -7.47 -6.21
C LEU A 328 -8.17 -7.92 -7.67
N ASP A 329 -8.96 -7.25 -8.51
CA ASP A 329 -8.83 -7.40 -9.96
C ASP A 329 -7.39 -7.10 -10.39
N ARG A 330 -6.87 -7.87 -11.36
CA ARG A 330 -5.63 -7.47 -12.02
C ARG A 330 -5.80 -6.08 -12.62
N PHE A 331 -4.80 -5.22 -12.43
CA PHE A 331 -4.96 -3.81 -12.82
C PHE A 331 -5.18 -3.62 -14.31
N ILE A 332 -4.54 -4.44 -15.14
CA ILE A 332 -4.79 -4.46 -16.60
C ILE A 332 -6.24 -4.80 -16.92
N THR A 333 -6.88 -5.71 -16.16
CA THR A 333 -8.31 -6.03 -16.28
C THR A 333 -9.16 -4.83 -15.90
N SER A 334 -8.80 -4.11 -14.83
CA SER A 334 -9.45 -2.84 -14.47
C SER A 334 -9.29 -1.77 -15.55
N CYS A 335 -8.20 -1.81 -16.34
CA CYS A 335 -8.02 -0.94 -17.53
C CYS A 335 -8.83 -1.40 -18.74
N GLY A 336 -9.64 -2.47 -18.65
CA GLY A 336 -10.35 -3.08 -19.81
C GLY A 336 -9.42 -3.70 -20.84
N GLY A 337 -8.22 -4.17 -20.44
CA GLY A 337 -7.21 -4.72 -21.34
C GLY A 337 -6.37 -3.66 -22.07
N ASP A 338 -6.59 -2.35 -21.79
CA ASP A 338 -5.81 -1.28 -22.42
C ASP A 338 -4.40 -1.25 -21.86
N GLN A 339 -3.46 -1.79 -22.63
CA GLN A 339 -2.04 -1.85 -22.27
C GLN A 339 -1.40 -0.47 -22.06
N ARG A 340 -1.82 0.57 -22.79
CA ARG A 340 -1.25 1.92 -22.64
C ARG A 340 -1.62 2.54 -21.29
N ARG A 341 -2.87 2.36 -20.85
CA ARG A 341 -3.31 2.78 -19.52
C ARG A 341 -2.54 2.02 -18.43
N TYR A 342 -2.41 0.71 -18.60
CA TYR A 342 -1.66 -0.13 -17.69
C TYR A 342 -0.18 0.27 -17.60
N MET A 343 0.47 0.52 -18.75
CA MET A 343 1.85 0.99 -18.81
C MET A 343 2.05 2.35 -18.11
N LEU A 344 1.09 3.27 -18.22
CA LEU A 344 1.13 4.54 -17.48
C LEU A 344 1.03 4.31 -15.97
N ALA A 345 0.15 3.43 -15.52
CA ALA A 345 0.03 3.08 -14.10
C ALA A 345 1.32 2.43 -13.57
N MET A 346 1.92 1.52 -14.33
CA MET A 346 3.21 0.88 -13.99
C MET A 346 4.35 1.91 -13.93
N ALA A 347 4.39 2.84 -14.87
CA ALA A 347 5.37 3.94 -14.87
C ALA A 347 5.18 4.85 -13.64
N PHE A 348 3.94 5.11 -13.26
CA PHE A 348 3.65 5.88 -12.06
C PHE A 348 4.08 5.13 -10.81
N LEU A 349 3.77 3.84 -10.68
CA LEU A 349 4.20 2.98 -9.58
C LEU A 349 5.72 3.03 -9.39
N MET A 350 6.49 2.96 -10.49
CA MET A 350 7.96 2.94 -10.45
C MET A 350 8.59 4.32 -10.24
N THR A 351 7.85 5.42 -10.40
CA THR A 351 8.39 6.78 -10.26
C THR A 351 7.88 7.51 -9.02
N VAL A 352 6.75 7.11 -8.45
CA VAL A 352 6.22 7.68 -7.22
C VAL A 352 7.04 7.26 -6.00
N ARG A 353 6.83 7.89 -4.85
CA ARG A 353 7.42 7.51 -3.56
C ARG A 353 6.87 6.16 -3.08
N GLY A 354 7.54 5.52 -2.13
CA GLY A 354 7.11 4.27 -1.52
C GLY A 354 7.98 3.08 -1.96
N ILE A 355 7.64 1.90 -1.45
CA ILE A 355 8.24 0.61 -1.78
C ILE A 355 7.34 -0.06 -2.82
N PRO A 356 7.71 -0.10 -4.11
CA PRO A 356 6.88 -0.75 -5.12
C PRO A 356 6.75 -2.25 -4.85
N VAL A 357 5.53 -2.77 -4.94
CA VAL A 357 5.22 -4.20 -4.87
C VAL A 357 4.56 -4.61 -6.18
N LEU A 358 5.18 -5.51 -6.90
CA LEU A 358 4.63 -6.16 -8.07
C LEU A 358 3.95 -7.47 -7.66
N CYS A 359 2.73 -7.70 -8.08
CA CYS A 359 2.10 -9.00 -7.99
C CYS A 359 2.62 -9.89 -9.13
N TYR A 360 2.86 -11.17 -8.88
CA TYR A 360 3.29 -12.10 -9.92
C TYR A 360 2.42 -11.96 -11.18
N GLY A 361 3.03 -11.92 -12.34
CA GLY A 361 2.35 -11.72 -13.63
C GLY A 361 2.07 -10.26 -14.00
N ASN A 362 2.32 -9.27 -13.14
CA ASN A 362 2.21 -7.86 -13.51
C ASN A 362 3.14 -7.52 -14.69
N GLU A 363 4.33 -8.08 -14.69
CA GLU A 363 5.37 -7.86 -15.71
C GLU A 363 5.03 -8.43 -17.09
N VAL A 364 4.07 -9.33 -17.17
CA VAL A 364 3.59 -9.91 -18.43
C VAL A 364 2.15 -9.52 -18.75
N GLY A 365 1.54 -8.63 -17.94
CA GLY A 365 0.17 -8.18 -18.14
C GLY A 365 -0.87 -9.29 -17.92
N LEU A 366 -0.68 -10.14 -16.90
CA LEU A 366 -1.61 -11.20 -16.57
C LEU A 366 -2.99 -10.61 -16.20
N GLU A 367 -4.02 -11.02 -16.93
CA GLU A 367 -5.41 -10.60 -16.72
C GLU A 367 -6.17 -11.52 -15.77
N GLY A 368 -7.22 -10.99 -15.15
CA GLY A 368 -8.16 -11.75 -14.35
C GLY A 368 -8.92 -10.87 -13.37
N ALA A 369 -10.21 -11.13 -13.23
CA ALA A 369 -11.08 -10.45 -12.27
C ALA A 369 -11.13 -11.21 -10.93
N HIS A 370 -11.28 -10.47 -9.85
CA HIS A 370 -11.64 -11.01 -8.54
C HIS A 370 -13.17 -11.06 -8.45
N GLY A 371 -13.75 -12.25 -8.55
CA GLY A 371 -15.20 -12.40 -8.61
C GLY A 371 -15.66 -13.76 -8.10
N LYS A 372 -16.72 -14.31 -8.71
CA LYS A 372 -17.24 -15.65 -8.35
C LYS A 372 -16.21 -16.75 -8.54
N LEU A 373 -15.31 -16.60 -9.52
CA LEU A 373 -14.12 -17.42 -9.72
C LEU A 373 -12.88 -16.53 -9.53
N PRO A 374 -11.80 -17.02 -8.92
CA PRO A 374 -10.58 -16.25 -8.66
C PRO A 374 -9.68 -16.16 -9.90
N GLU A 375 -10.19 -15.57 -11.00
CA GLU A 375 -9.43 -15.43 -12.25
C GLU A 375 -8.17 -14.57 -12.08
N ASN A 376 -8.18 -13.65 -11.12
CA ASN A 376 -7.03 -12.85 -10.73
C ASN A 376 -5.85 -13.69 -10.17
N ARG A 377 -6.11 -14.98 -9.83
CA ARG A 377 -5.14 -15.93 -9.29
C ARG A 377 -4.80 -17.06 -10.27
N ARG A 378 -4.82 -16.79 -11.57
CA ARG A 378 -4.33 -17.72 -12.60
C ARG A 378 -2.85 -18.04 -12.39
N SER A 379 -2.41 -19.20 -12.92
CA SER A 379 -0.97 -19.55 -12.89
C SER A 379 -0.12 -18.53 -13.61
N MET A 380 1.10 -18.34 -13.09
CA MET A 380 2.10 -17.46 -13.69
C MET A 380 2.48 -17.95 -15.11
N VAL A 381 2.64 -17.00 -16.01
CA VAL A 381 3.18 -17.21 -17.35
C VAL A 381 4.56 -16.57 -17.42
N PHE A 382 5.59 -17.40 -17.61
CA PHE A 382 6.97 -16.93 -17.75
C PHE A 382 7.27 -16.64 -19.24
N ASP A 383 7.12 -15.39 -19.62
CA ASP A 383 7.34 -14.92 -21.00
C ASP A 383 8.26 -13.69 -20.99
N GLU A 384 9.56 -13.94 -21.19
CA GLU A 384 10.58 -12.88 -21.23
C GLU A 384 10.68 -12.19 -22.58
N GLU A 385 10.03 -12.69 -23.62
CA GLU A 385 9.92 -12.05 -24.93
C GLU A 385 8.75 -11.05 -25.00
N ASN A 386 7.94 -11.00 -23.92
CA ASN A 386 6.80 -10.10 -23.80
C ASN A 386 7.27 -8.63 -23.68
N GLU A 387 6.74 -7.73 -24.51
CA GLU A 387 7.07 -6.30 -24.48
C GLU A 387 6.82 -5.67 -23.10
N MET A 388 5.82 -6.15 -22.35
CA MET A 388 5.51 -5.67 -21.01
C MET A 388 6.60 -6.07 -20.00
N PHE A 389 7.23 -7.26 -20.17
CA PHE A 389 8.37 -7.68 -19.34
C PHE A 389 9.55 -6.71 -19.55
N ASP A 390 9.92 -6.44 -20.78
CA ASP A 390 10.99 -5.48 -21.09
C ASP A 390 10.68 -4.07 -20.59
N PHE A 391 9.44 -3.63 -20.75
CA PHE A 391 8.99 -2.34 -20.24
C PHE A 391 9.15 -2.26 -18.71
N THR A 392 8.65 -3.26 -18.00
CA THR A 392 8.72 -3.32 -16.52
C THR A 392 10.15 -3.41 -16.04
N ARG A 393 10.97 -4.27 -16.65
CA ARG A 393 12.41 -4.40 -16.35
C ARG A 393 13.16 -3.07 -16.51
N ASN A 394 12.91 -2.36 -17.59
CA ASN A 394 13.56 -1.08 -17.84
C ASN A 394 13.12 0.01 -16.84
N LEU A 395 11.84 0.03 -16.43
CA LEU A 395 11.36 0.93 -15.37
C LEU A 395 12.01 0.61 -14.01
N ILE A 396 12.14 -0.67 -13.68
CA ILE A 396 12.86 -1.14 -12.49
C ILE A 396 14.31 -0.66 -12.52
N ALA A 397 15.00 -0.82 -13.67
CA ALA A 397 16.37 -0.36 -13.86
C ALA A 397 16.50 1.16 -13.70
N LEU A 398 15.56 1.93 -14.28
CA LEU A 398 15.50 3.39 -14.13
C LEU A 398 15.35 3.80 -12.65
N ARG A 399 14.40 3.18 -11.93
CA ARG A 399 14.22 3.47 -10.49
C ARG A 399 15.46 3.13 -9.68
N ARG A 400 16.06 1.95 -9.92
CA ARG A 400 17.28 1.51 -9.21
C ARG A 400 18.48 2.42 -9.47
N SER A 401 18.62 2.97 -10.66
CA SER A 401 19.70 3.90 -11.01
C SER A 401 19.55 5.30 -10.42
N SER A 402 18.32 5.71 -10.03
CA SER A 402 18.03 7.06 -9.55
C SER A 402 17.72 7.09 -8.05
N GLU A 403 18.60 7.68 -7.25
CA GLU A 403 18.35 7.94 -5.84
C GLU A 403 17.13 8.83 -5.64
N ALA A 404 16.95 9.85 -6.48
CA ALA A 404 15.82 10.74 -6.42
C ALA A 404 14.49 9.96 -6.55
N LEU A 405 14.37 8.98 -7.46
CA LEU A 405 13.18 8.16 -7.62
C LEU A 405 12.94 7.24 -6.41
N ARG A 406 14.01 6.71 -5.80
CA ARG A 406 13.88 5.82 -4.64
C ARG A 406 13.57 6.58 -3.35
N ARG A 407 14.29 7.66 -3.05
CA ARG A 407 14.35 8.31 -1.73
C ARG A 407 13.86 9.75 -1.70
N GLY A 408 13.71 10.39 -2.88
CA GLY A 408 13.38 11.82 -2.96
C GLY A 408 12.01 12.17 -2.37
N LEU A 409 11.89 13.36 -1.80
CA LEU A 409 10.61 13.95 -1.44
C LEU A 409 9.74 14.13 -2.68
N HIS A 410 8.46 13.92 -2.55
CA HIS A 410 7.48 14.27 -3.59
C HIS A 410 7.27 15.78 -3.61
N CYS A 411 7.46 16.41 -4.79
CA CYS A 411 7.27 17.83 -5.01
C CYS A 411 6.24 18.02 -6.13
N HIS A 412 5.03 18.43 -5.80
CA HIS A 412 4.01 18.74 -6.79
C HIS A 412 4.44 19.95 -7.64
N LEU A 413 4.32 19.84 -8.96
CA LEU A 413 4.62 20.91 -9.91
C LEU A 413 3.38 21.37 -10.69
N PHE A 414 2.62 20.42 -11.22
CA PHE A 414 1.44 20.71 -12.03
C PHE A 414 0.47 19.52 -12.04
N ALA A 415 -0.82 19.81 -12.03
CA ALA A 415 -1.87 18.84 -12.34
C ALA A 415 -3.05 19.55 -13.01
N ASP A 416 -3.62 18.91 -14.01
CA ASP A 416 -4.97 19.19 -14.52
C ASP A 416 -5.72 17.88 -14.76
N GLU A 417 -6.81 17.90 -15.47
CA GLU A 417 -7.65 16.71 -15.69
C GLU A 417 -6.89 15.51 -16.28
N THR A 418 -5.92 15.76 -17.18
CA THR A 418 -5.26 14.70 -17.95
C THR A 418 -3.74 14.72 -17.89
N ALA A 419 -3.12 15.68 -17.21
CA ALA A 419 -1.68 15.74 -17.05
C ALA A 419 -1.26 15.86 -15.58
N PHE A 420 -0.12 15.25 -15.25
CA PHE A 420 0.48 15.35 -13.93
C PHE A 420 1.99 15.49 -14.03
N VAL A 421 2.56 16.50 -13.37
CA VAL A 421 4.01 16.72 -13.28
C VAL A 421 4.43 16.85 -11.83
N PHE A 422 5.46 16.11 -11.45
CA PHE A 422 6.03 16.18 -10.12
C PHE A 422 7.54 16.01 -10.12
N GLY A 423 8.18 16.56 -9.09
CA GLY A 423 9.58 16.34 -8.76
C GLY A 423 9.76 15.26 -7.70
N ARG A 424 10.89 14.55 -7.76
CA ARG A 424 11.43 13.71 -6.69
C ARG A 424 12.78 14.29 -6.31
N LEU A 425 12.88 14.82 -5.10
CA LEU A 425 13.98 15.69 -4.68
C LEU A 425 14.74 15.10 -3.49
N THR A 426 16.07 14.97 -3.64
CA THR A 426 17.02 14.77 -2.55
C THR A 426 17.94 16.00 -2.44
N PRO A 427 18.81 16.11 -1.44
CA PRO A 427 19.81 17.18 -1.40
C PRO A 427 20.73 17.25 -2.64
N ASP A 428 20.98 16.08 -3.26
CA ASP A 428 21.96 15.94 -4.34
C ASP A 428 21.31 15.80 -5.71
N PHE A 429 20.10 15.21 -5.78
CA PHE A 429 19.49 14.79 -7.04
C PHE A 429 18.03 15.24 -7.18
N LEU A 430 17.65 15.49 -8.40
CA LEU A 430 16.27 15.77 -8.81
C LEU A 430 15.88 14.81 -9.94
N ALA A 431 14.69 14.26 -9.87
CA ALA A 431 14.00 13.66 -11.01
C ALA A 431 12.69 14.43 -11.25
N VAL A 432 12.40 14.77 -12.49
CA VAL A 432 11.12 15.37 -12.90
C VAL A 432 10.37 14.35 -13.73
N VAL A 433 9.15 14.06 -13.33
CA VAL A 433 8.28 13.08 -14.01
C VAL A 433 7.06 13.80 -14.53
N ALA A 434 6.77 13.61 -15.81
CA ALA A 434 5.61 14.22 -16.47
C ALA A 434 4.76 13.13 -17.14
N PHE A 435 3.44 13.17 -16.92
CA PHE A 435 2.45 12.26 -17.49
C PHE A 435 1.45 13.02 -18.35
N ASN A 436 1.11 12.42 -19.49
CA ASN A 436 -0.05 12.76 -20.31
C ASN A 436 -1.01 11.57 -20.35
N ASN A 437 -2.10 11.64 -19.60
CA ASN A 437 -3.15 10.62 -19.54
C ASN A 437 -4.29 10.88 -20.53
N SER A 438 -4.12 11.79 -21.51
CA SER A 438 -5.10 12.05 -22.57
C SER A 438 -4.84 11.24 -23.84
N ASP A 439 -5.84 11.14 -24.69
CA ASP A 439 -5.77 10.47 -26.00
C ASP A 439 -5.17 11.37 -27.10
N ALA A 440 -4.68 12.57 -26.75
CA ALA A 440 -4.05 13.50 -27.67
C ALA A 440 -2.66 13.93 -27.16
N PRO A 441 -1.72 14.26 -28.08
CA PRO A 441 -0.45 14.86 -27.69
C PRO A 441 -0.66 16.20 -26.98
N ARG A 442 0.19 16.50 -25.98
CA ARG A 442 0.07 17.72 -25.18
C ARG A 442 1.40 18.44 -24.98
N ARG A 443 1.36 19.76 -25.05
CA ARG A 443 2.38 20.64 -24.46
C ARG A 443 1.99 20.90 -23.00
N ILE A 444 2.93 20.64 -22.09
CA ILE A 444 2.78 20.86 -20.66
C ILE A 444 3.80 21.92 -20.26
N GLU A 445 3.32 22.97 -19.59
CA GLU A 445 4.14 24.08 -19.11
C GLU A 445 3.77 24.38 -17.66
N CYS A 446 4.76 24.48 -16.77
CA CYS A 446 4.53 24.78 -15.36
C CYS A 446 5.69 25.54 -14.71
N ASP A 447 5.46 26.07 -13.52
CA ASP A 447 6.53 26.66 -12.70
C ASP A 447 7.54 25.59 -12.29
N PHE A 448 8.81 25.98 -12.25
CA PHE A 448 9.92 25.11 -11.88
C PHE A 448 10.68 25.71 -10.70
N PRO A 449 10.32 25.39 -9.46
CA PRO A 449 10.84 26.02 -8.24
C PRO A 449 12.17 25.38 -7.76
N PHE A 450 12.96 24.84 -8.68
CA PHE A 450 14.25 24.25 -8.36
C PHE A 450 15.39 25.06 -8.97
N GLU A 451 16.57 24.98 -8.34
CA GLU A 451 17.77 25.58 -8.88
C GLU A 451 18.10 25.03 -10.27
N THR A 452 18.56 25.89 -11.16
CA THR A 452 19.07 25.52 -12.48
C THR A 452 20.39 26.24 -12.76
N ALA A 453 21.36 25.55 -13.37
CA ALA A 453 22.56 26.17 -13.87
C ALA A 453 22.31 26.80 -15.24
N GLY A 454 21.47 27.87 -15.31
CA GLY A 454 21.09 28.56 -16.55
C GLY A 454 19.96 27.85 -17.32
N ASP A 455 19.58 28.42 -18.46
CA ASP A 455 18.60 27.83 -19.38
C ASP A 455 19.16 26.53 -19.97
N LYS A 456 18.38 25.44 -19.88
CA LYS A 456 18.81 24.09 -20.33
C LYS A 456 17.74 23.39 -21.15
N ARG A 457 18.22 22.60 -22.12
CA ARG A 457 17.43 21.51 -22.71
C ARG A 457 17.87 20.21 -22.07
N ILE A 458 16.91 19.43 -21.59
CA ILE A 458 17.15 18.15 -20.93
C ILE A 458 16.50 17.05 -21.76
N ILE A 459 17.28 16.01 -22.06
CA ILE A 459 16.77 14.80 -22.71
C ILE A 459 16.15 13.91 -21.62
N ALA A 460 15.01 13.30 -21.90
CA ALA A 460 14.40 12.36 -20.99
C ALA A 460 15.30 11.12 -20.81
N ALA A 461 15.49 10.70 -19.59
CA ALA A 461 16.13 9.42 -19.26
C ALA A 461 15.23 8.23 -19.65
N TRP A 462 13.92 8.46 -19.64
CA TRP A 462 12.93 7.56 -20.24
C TRP A 462 12.26 8.26 -21.41
N ASN A 463 12.20 7.60 -22.57
CA ASN A 463 11.75 8.14 -23.83
C ASN A 463 12.69 9.26 -24.33
N SER A 464 13.87 8.85 -24.79
CA SER A 464 14.98 9.73 -25.20
C SER A 464 14.66 10.72 -26.33
N ASP A 465 13.55 10.50 -27.06
CA ASP A 465 13.06 11.43 -28.07
C ASP A 465 12.38 12.66 -27.45
N ASN A 466 11.94 12.56 -26.22
CA ASN A 466 11.34 13.67 -25.50
C ASN A 466 12.40 14.59 -24.88
N ARG A 467 12.16 15.87 -25.01
CA ARG A 467 13.02 16.92 -24.44
C ARG A 467 12.20 17.85 -23.58
N ALA A 468 12.76 18.26 -22.44
CA ALA A 468 12.23 19.35 -21.65
C ALA A 468 13.10 20.59 -21.83
N ILE A 469 12.48 21.76 -21.69
CA ILE A 469 13.14 23.05 -21.62
C ILE A 469 12.96 23.60 -20.21
N LEU A 470 14.10 23.86 -19.56
CA LEU A 470 14.13 24.60 -18.29
C LEU A 470 14.62 26.01 -18.59
N ARG A 471 13.75 26.99 -18.45
CA ARG A 471 14.07 28.37 -18.79
C ARG A 471 13.37 29.33 -17.83
N GLN A 472 14.16 30.22 -17.19
CA GLN A 472 13.65 31.30 -16.35
C GLN A 472 12.62 30.84 -15.27
N GLY A 473 12.90 29.70 -14.61
CA GLY A 473 12.00 29.14 -13.60
C GLY A 473 10.74 28.47 -14.16
N ARG A 474 10.72 28.12 -15.45
CA ARG A 474 9.64 27.38 -16.11
C ARG A 474 10.15 26.05 -16.62
N PHE A 475 9.30 25.02 -16.53
CA PHE A 475 9.47 23.72 -17.15
C PHE A 475 8.48 23.59 -18.30
N GLU A 476 8.96 23.15 -19.46
CA GLU A 476 8.13 22.90 -20.63
C GLU A 476 8.51 21.56 -21.25
N THR A 477 7.52 20.74 -21.60
CA THR A 477 7.68 19.50 -22.34
C THR A 477 6.51 19.25 -23.28
N PHE A 478 6.73 18.40 -24.29
CA PHE A 478 5.69 17.90 -25.19
C PHE A 478 5.62 16.38 -25.07
N LEU A 479 4.46 15.85 -24.72
CA LEU A 479 4.24 14.41 -24.56
C LEU A 479 3.22 13.90 -25.57
N PRO A 480 3.49 12.76 -26.25
CA PRO A 480 2.49 12.04 -27.02
C PRO A 480 1.26 11.65 -26.17
N ALA A 481 0.20 11.20 -26.84
CA ALA A 481 -0.97 10.64 -26.17
C ALA A 481 -0.59 9.42 -25.32
N ARG A 482 -1.19 9.27 -24.14
CA ARG A 482 -0.98 8.14 -23.23
C ARG A 482 0.51 7.82 -23.02
N SER A 483 1.28 8.85 -22.67
CA SER A 483 2.73 8.70 -22.49
C SER A 483 3.25 9.44 -21.25
N PHE A 484 4.48 9.15 -20.90
CA PHE A 484 5.20 9.81 -19.81
C PHE A 484 6.66 10.04 -20.19
N ALA A 485 7.34 10.89 -19.45
CA ALA A 485 8.78 11.09 -19.54
C ALA A 485 9.38 11.33 -18.15
N VAL A 486 10.63 10.88 -17.98
CA VAL A 486 11.42 11.09 -16.75
C VAL A 486 12.69 11.84 -17.11
N TYR A 487 12.89 12.98 -16.48
CA TYR A 487 14.05 13.85 -16.68
C TYR A 487 14.93 13.81 -15.45
N LEU A 488 16.22 13.56 -15.64
CA LEU A 488 17.24 13.55 -14.59
C LEU A 488 18.25 14.67 -14.86
N PRO A 489 18.00 15.90 -14.34
CA PRO A 489 18.94 17.00 -14.51
C PRO A 489 20.28 16.68 -13.84
N GLU A 490 21.38 16.96 -14.53
CA GLU A 490 22.70 16.87 -13.93
C GLU A 490 22.84 17.88 -12.78
N SER A 491 23.39 17.42 -11.68
CA SER A 491 23.64 18.23 -10.48
C SER A 491 24.94 17.82 -9.81
N ALA A 492 25.52 18.73 -9.05
CA ALA A 492 26.63 18.46 -8.16
C ALA A 492 26.11 18.06 -6.76
N PRO A 493 26.88 17.34 -5.93
CA PRO A 493 26.51 17.06 -4.55
C PRO A 493 26.12 18.34 -3.78
N GLY A 494 24.99 18.29 -3.05
CA GLY A 494 24.45 19.42 -2.30
C GLY A 494 23.80 20.52 -3.12
N PHE A 495 23.68 20.35 -4.46
CA PHE A 495 23.13 21.39 -5.33
C PHE A 495 21.70 21.80 -4.96
N TYR A 496 20.88 20.85 -4.52
CA TYR A 496 19.49 21.08 -4.15
C TYR A 496 19.28 21.21 -2.62
N GLU A 497 20.31 21.25 -1.79
CA GLU A 497 20.21 21.22 -0.31
C GLU A 497 19.25 22.29 0.23
N LYS A 498 19.33 23.54 -0.29
CA LYS A 498 18.50 24.66 0.16
C LYS A 498 17.02 24.41 -0.20
N THR A 499 16.76 24.03 -1.43
CA THR A 499 15.41 23.72 -1.93
C THR A 499 14.84 22.48 -1.22
N PHE A 500 15.66 21.45 -1.02
CA PHE A 500 15.25 20.26 -0.26
C PHE A 500 14.79 20.61 1.15
N ARG A 501 15.56 21.39 1.91
CA ARG A 501 15.17 21.84 3.26
C ARG A 501 13.88 22.68 3.24
N HIS A 502 13.67 23.48 2.21
CA HIS A 502 12.47 24.28 2.06
C HIS A 502 11.23 23.39 1.83
N TRP A 503 11.32 22.41 0.92
CA TRP A 503 10.27 21.43 0.68
C TRP A 503 10.03 20.50 1.88
N GLN A 504 11.07 20.10 2.59
CA GLN A 504 10.97 19.29 3.81
C GLN A 504 10.20 20.01 4.92
N LYS A 505 10.41 21.32 5.09
CA LYS A 505 9.62 22.13 6.04
C LYS A 505 8.14 22.13 5.67
N ARG A 506 7.82 22.31 4.39
CA ARG A 506 6.45 22.30 3.91
C ARG A 506 5.80 20.93 4.13
N TYR A 507 6.53 19.88 3.86
CA TYR A 507 6.06 18.50 4.00
C TYR A 507 5.55 18.18 5.42
N HIS A 508 6.20 18.77 6.43
CA HIS A 508 5.82 18.59 7.83
C HIS A 508 4.93 19.72 8.39
N HIS A 509 4.88 20.87 7.73
CA HIS A 509 4.14 22.05 8.18
C HIS A 509 3.42 22.73 7.00
N GLU A 510 2.19 22.33 6.73
CA GLU A 510 1.38 22.83 5.61
C GLU A 510 1.36 24.38 5.50
N LYS A 511 1.34 25.08 6.65
CA LYS A 511 1.27 26.55 6.71
C LYS A 511 2.62 27.27 6.55
N ALA A 512 3.71 26.54 6.34
CA ALA A 512 5.07 27.15 6.24
C ALA A 512 5.22 28.16 5.09
N TRP A 513 4.41 28.04 4.03
CA TRP A 513 4.41 28.94 2.87
C TRP A 513 3.39 30.06 2.99
N GLY A 514 2.67 30.17 4.12
CA GLY A 514 1.60 31.11 4.33
C GLY A 514 0.23 30.55 3.97
N THR A 515 -0.76 31.42 4.06
CA THR A 515 -2.17 31.06 3.80
C THR A 515 -2.80 32.10 2.89
N LYS A 516 -3.81 31.68 2.12
CA LYS A 516 -4.61 32.55 1.24
C LYS A 516 -6.10 32.38 1.56
N LYS A 517 -6.87 33.42 1.38
CA LYS A 517 -8.34 33.38 1.41
C LYS A 517 -8.84 32.80 0.09
N VAL A 518 -9.69 31.79 0.18
CA VAL A 518 -10.32 31.12 -0.95
C VAL A 518 -11.82 31.18 -0.77
N VAL A 519 -12.52 31.62 -1.80
CA VAL A 519 -13.99 31.66 -1.81
C VAL A 519 -14.51 30.44 -2.54
N LEU A 520 -15.26 29.61 -1.83
CA LEU A 520 -15.97 28.47 -2.42
C LEU A 520 -17.36 28.98 -2.83
N LYS A 521 -17.68 28.82 -4.12
CA LYS A 521 -18.95 29.24 -4.70
C LYS A 521 -19.72 28.04 -5.18
N LEU A 522 -20.93 27.86 -4.67
CA LEU A 522 -21.84 26.83 -5.12
C LEU A 522 -22.96 27.45 -5.93
N LYS A 523 -23.21 26.91 -7.11
CA LYS A 523 -24.45 27.13 -7.85
C LYS A 523 -25.31 25.86 -7.75
N ILE A 524 -26.57 26.02 -7.30
CA ILE A 524 -27.55 24.93 -7.11
C ILE A 524 -28.86 25.27 -7.79
N ASP A 525 -29.36 24.41 -8.68
CA ASP A 525 -30.55 24.64 -9.47
C ASP A 525 -31.83 24.62 -8.62
N TYR A 526 -31.86 23.82 -7.55
CA TYR A 526 -33.01 23.75 -6.64
C TYR A 526 -32.55 23.42 -5.23
N LEU A 527 -33.05 24.14 -4.24
CA LEU A 527 -32.86 23.85 -2.82
C LEU A 527 -34.22 23.88 -2.10
N PRO A 528 -34.57 22.83 -1.34
CA PRO A 528 -35.80 22.80 -0.55
C PRO A 528 -35.87 23.99 0.44
N GLU A 529 -37.07 24.50 0.66
CA GLU A 529 -37.30 25.56 1.65
C GLU A 529 -36.78 25.13 3.04
N LYS A 530 -36.10 26.02 3.76
CA LYS A 530 -35.44 25.78 5.07
C LYS A 530 -34.21 24.89 5.04
N ALA A 531 -33.79 24.36 3.92
CA ALA A 531 -32.54 23.60 3.83
C ALA A 531 -31.34 24.53 4.10
N LYS A 532 -30.33 24.00 4.80
CA LYS A 532 -29.07 24.72 5.07
C LYS A 532 -27.94 24.03 4.31
N VAL A 533 -27.19 24.82 3.55
CA VAL A 533 -26.10 24.34 2.71
C VAL A 533 -24.78 24.36 3.47
N PHE A 534 -23.98 23.32 3.27
CA PHE A 534 -22.66 23.14 3.86
C PHE A 534 -21.67 22.65 2.80
N VAL A 535 -20.38 22.96 3.02
CA VAL A 535 -19.27 22.35 2.30
C VAL A 535 -18.37 21.63 3.28
N THR A 536 -17.88 20.45 2.87
CA THR A 536 -16.84 19.71 3.58
C THR A 536 -15.77 19.25 2.59
N GLY A 537 -14.65 18.78 3.07
CA GLY A 537 -13.57 18.35 2.18
C GLY A 537 -12.36 17.78 2.91
N SER A 538 -11.32 17.43 2.15
CA SER A 538 -10.08 16.82 2.66
C SER A 538 -9.23 17.78 3.52
N ALA A 539 -9.46 19.08 3.44
CA ALA A 539 -8.78 20.09 4.24
C ALA A 539 -9.31 20.12 5.67
N ASP A 540 -8.43 20.29 6.67
CA ASP A 540 -8.84 20.44 8.07
C ASP A 540 -9.76 21.66 8.26
N GLU A 541 -9.53 22.72 7.51
CA GLU A 541 -10.35 23.93 7.47
C GLU A 541 -11.76 23.69 6.89
N LEU A 542 -11.96 22.58 6.19
CA LEU A 542 -13.25 22.13 5.65
C LEU A 542 -13.84 20.95 6.43
N GLY A 543 -13.26 20.60 7.60
CA GLY A 543 -13.76 19.59 8.49
C GLY A 543 -13.24 18.18 8.24
N SER A 544 -12.30 17.95 7.31
CA SER A 544 -11.69 16.64 7.03
C SER A 544 -12.76 15.55 6.78
N TRP A 545 -13.73 15.82 5.91
CA TRP A 545 -14.86 14.95 5.55
C TRP A 545 -15.83 14.63 6.69
N ASN A 546 -15.68 15.28 7.86
CA ASN A 546 -16.63 15.15 8.95
C ASN A 546 -17.80 16.13 8.76
N SER A 547 -19.01 15.64 8.50
CA SER A 547 -20.19 16.46 8.26
C SER A 547 -20.56 17.36 9.45
N ASP A 548 -20.19 16.99 10.69
CA ASP A 548 -20.47 17.80 11.89
C ASP A 548 -19.47 18.94 12.07
N ARG A 549 -18.31 18.87 11.39
CA ARG A 549 -17.29 19.91 11.34
C ARG A 549 -17.30 20.69 10.02
N SER A 550 -18.30 20.44 9.16
CA SER A 550 -18.45 21.10 7.86
C SER A 550 -18.70 22.61 8.01
N VAL A 551 -18.35 23.37 6.98
CA VAL A 551 -18.46 24.81 6.96
C VAL A 551 -19.82 25.23 6.34
N PRO A 552 -20.64 26.03 7.02
CA PRO A 552 -21.90 26.51 6.44
C PRO A 552 -21.61 27.50 5.30
N MET A 553 -22.38 27.41 4.22
CA MET A 553 -22.36 28.33 3.10
C MET A 553 -23.52 29.35 3.22
N LEU A 554 -23.25 30.57 2.88
CA LEU A 554 -24.23 31.67 2.95
C LEU A 554 -24.83 31.95 1.57
N PRO A 555 -26.16 32.20 1.45
CA PRO A 555 -26.76 32.56 0.19
C PRO A 555 -26.29 33.98 -0.22
N VAL A 556 -25.91 34.13 -1.48
CA VAL A 556 -25.51 35.41 -2.09
C VAL A 556 -26.45 35.81 -3.24
N ALA A 557 -27.15 34.82 -3.81
CA ALA A 557 -28.26 35.00 -4.77
C ALA A 557 -29.25 33.83 -4.60
N ASP A 558 -30.35 33.80 -5.37
CA ASP A 558 -31.39 32.78 -5.24
C ASP A 558 -30.89 31.36 -5.45
N ASP A 559 -29.90 31.19 -6.34
CA ASP A 559 -29.30 29.89 -6.71
C ASP A 559 -27.78 29.79 -6.37
N GLU A 560 -27.22 30.79 -5.67
CA GLU A 560 -25.80 30.87 -5.37
C GLU A 560 -25.50 30.97 -3.87
N TYR A 561 -24.52 30.19 -3.42
CA TYR A 561 -24.03 30.15 -2.05
C TYR A 561 -22.52 30.31 -2.02
N GLU A 562 -22.00 31.03 -1.03
CA GLU A 562 -20.57 31.27 -0.87
C GLU A 562 -20.10 31.05 0.56
N VAL A 563 -18.82 30.68 0.68
CA VAL A 563 -18.07 30.72 1.94
C VAL A 563 -16.60 31.05 1.69
N GLU A 564 -16.04 31.92 2.54
CA GLU A 564 -14.61 32.22 2.55
C GLU A 564 -13.89 31.31 3.57
N VAL A 565 -12.85 30.59 3.11
CA VAL A 565 -11.99 29.79 3.96
C VAL A 565 -10.53 30.21 3.78
N LYS A 566 -9.72 30.13 4.84
CA LYS A 566 -8.31 30.47 4.79
C LYS A 566 -7.49 29.19 4.71
N LEU A 567 -6.94 28.91 3.54
CA LEU A 567 -6.22 27.66 3.24
C LEU A 567 -4.71 27.90 3.06
N PRO A 568 -3.86 26.89 3.37
CA PRO A 568 -2.42 26.96 3.11
C PRO A 568 -2.10 27.12 1.61
N LEU A 569 -1.11 27.95 1.30
CA LEU A 569 -0.61 28.08 -0.08
C LEU A 569 -0.06 26.76 -0.61
N GLY A 570 -0.43 26.42 -1.86
CA GLY A 570 -0.08 25.18 -2.53
C GLY A 570 -0.80 23.95 -1.95
N LYS A 571 -1.84 24.15 -1.12
CA LYS A 571 -2.72 23.05 -0.70
C LYS A 571 -3.55 22.59 -1.87
N ILE A 572 -3.56 21.27 -2.10
CA ILE A 572 -4.47 20.61 -3.01
C ILE A 572 -5.50 19.91 -2.16
N PHE A 573 -6.77 20.19 -2.40
CA PHE A 573 -7.85 19.66 -1.58
C PHE A 573 -9.05 19.27 -2.43
N GLU A 574 -9.80 18.32 -1.93
CA GLU A 574 -11.10 17.92 -2.45
C GLU A 574 -12.19 18.53 -1.59
N CYS A 575 -13.30 18.93 -2.20
CA CYS A 575 -14.47 19.37 -1.47
C CYS A 575 -15.76 18.95 -2.16
N LYS A 576 -16.83 18.88 -1.37
CA LYS A 576 -18.18 18.54 -1.80
C LYS A 576 -19.20 19.26 -0.95
N CYS A 577 -20.32 19.66 -1.56
CA CYS A 577 -21.42 20.29 -0.85
C CYS A 577 -22.48 19.26 -0.45
N PHE A 578 -23.24 19.61 0.57
CA PHE A 578 -24.46 18.91 0.99
C PHE A 578 -25.41 19.92 1.64
N TYR A 579 -26.70 19.57 1.73
CA TYR A 579 -27.62 20.31 2.57
C TYR A 579 -28.20 19.45 3.69
N ARG A 580 -28.64 20.12 4.76
CA ARG A 580 -29.40 19.51 5.85
C ARG A 580 -30.82 20.05 5.86
N LEU A 581 -31.80 19.15 5.94
CA LEU A 581 -33.24 19.47 6.09
C LEU A 581 -33.87 18.46 7.05
N ASP A 582 -34.51 18.94 8.10
CA ASP A 582 -35.23 18.12 9.10
C ASP A 582 -34.39 16.95 9.67
N GLY A 583 -33.09 17.18 9.90
CA GLY A 583 -32.15 16.18 10.42
C GLY A 583 -31.53 15.24 9.37
N ASN A 584 -32.02 15.27 8.14
CA ASN A 584 -31.45 14.50 7.02
C ASN A 584 -30.33 15.27 6.34
N THR A 585 -29.32 14.52 5.83
CA THR A 585 -28.21 15.06 5.05
C THR A 585 -28.33 14.55 3.62
N VAL A 586 -28.36 15.46 2.65
CA VAL A 586 -28.41 15.15 1.21
C VAL A 586 -27.13 15.68 0.56
N TRP A 587 -26.35 14.79 -0.02
CA TRP A 587 -25.08 15.10 -0.65
C TRP A 587 -25.25 15.51 -2.11
N MET A 588 -24.41 16.45 -2.56
CA MET A 588 -24.25 16.80 -3.96
C MET A 588 -23.89 15.54 -4.77
N GLU A 589 -24.51 15.35 -5.92
CA GLU A 589 -24.20 14.25 -6.83
C GLU A 589 -22.91 14.49 -7.61
N GLY A 590 -22.38 13.44 -8.22
CA GLY A 590 -21.13 13.49 -8.98
C GLY A 590 -19.86 13.44 -8.12
N ASP A 591 -18.73 13.70 -8.75
CA ASP A 591 -17.41 13.63 -8.13
C ASP A 591 -17.12 14.81 -7.18
N ASN A 592 -16.10 14.64 -6.33
CA ASN A 592 -15.57 15.71 -5.53
C ASN A 592 -14.89 16.76 -6.42
N VAL A 593 -15.05 18.03 -6.07
CA VAL A 593 -14.32 19.12 -6.73
C VAL A 593 -12.90 19.17 -6.17
N ILE A 594 -11.90 19.16 -7.03
CA ILE A 594 -10.49 19.23 -6.66
C ILE A 594 -9.94 20.60 -7.03
N ALA A 595 -9.32 21.28 -6.04
CA ALA A 595 -8.76 22.61 -6.21
C ALA A 595 -7.37 22.73 -5.60
N GLU A 596 -6.57 23.66 -6.14
CA GLU A 596 -5.24 24.01 -5.66
C GLU A 596 -5.21 25.49 -5.21
N VAL A 597 -4.67 25.75 -4.02
CA VAL A 597 -4.47 27.10 -3.49
C VAL A 597 -3.17 27.68 -4.06
N ARG A 598 -3.23 28.30 -5.24
CA ARG A 598 -2.06 28.87 -5.91
C ARG A 598 -1.68 30.23 -5.33
N PRO A 599 -0.36 30.59 -5.34
CA PRO A 599 0.09 31.93 -4.91
C PRO A 599 -0.52 33.05 -5.77
N THR A 600 -0.64 32.80 -7.08
CA THR A 600 -1.22 33.68 -8.09
C THR A 600 -2.45 33.03 -8.72
N GLY A 601 -3.41 33.83 -9.19
CA GLY A 601 -4.61 33.32 -9.86
C GLY A 601 -5.89 33.49 -9.06
N SER A 602 -6.96 32.82 -9.52
CA SER A 602 -8.31 32.93 -8.96
C SER A 602 -8.39 32.54 -7.48
N GLU A 603 -9.05 33.35 -6.67
CA GLU A 603 -9.39 33.04 -5.27
C GLU A 603 -10.67 32.23 -5.16
N TYR A 604 -11.29 31.87 -6.29
CA TYR A 604 -12.60 31.25 -6.36
C TYR A 604 -12.49 29.78 -6.78
N VAL A 605 -13.24 28.92 -6.07
CA VAL A 605 -13.49 27.54 -6.44
C VAL A 605 -14.98 27.38 -6.71
N HIS A 606 -15.33 27.02 -7.93
CA HIS A 606 -16.71 26.86 -8.35
C HIS A 606 -17.18 25.43 -8.20
N LEU A 607 -18.32 25.26 -7.55
CA LEU A 607 -19.06 24.00 -7.42
C LEU A 607 -20.41 24.18 -8.14
N THR A 608 -20.86 23.16 -8.84
CA THR A 608 -22.16 23.18 -9.51
C THR A 608 -22.93 21.93 -9.09
N TRP A 609 -24.10 22.12 -8.52
CA TRP A 609 -24.99 21.04 -8.12
C TRP A 609 -26.24 21.04 -9.02
N LYS A 610 -26.32 20.05 -9.91
CA LYS A 610 -27.54 19.79 -10.67
C LYS A 610 -28.33 18.75 -9.88
N THR A 611 -29.49 19.14 -9.40
CA THR A 611 -30.46 18.20 -8.82
C THR A 611 -31.11 17.44 -9.98
N MET A 612 -31.18 16.11 -9.91
CA MET A 612 -31.98 15.38 -10.88
C MET A 612 -33.45 15.73 -10.70
N GLU A 613 -34.15 16.01 -11.80
CA GLU A 613 -35.61 16.21 -11.86
C GLU A 613 -36.36 14.95 -11.45
#